data_72a0400b695860d36bf459c15a0c8895
#
_entry.id   72a0400b695860d36bf459c15a0c8895
#
_cell.length_a   1.000
_cell.length_b   1.000
_cell.length_c   1.000
_cell.angle_alpha   90.00
_cell.angle_beta   90.00
_cell.angle_gamma   90.00
#
_symmetry.space_group_name_H-M   'P 1'
#
loop_
_entity.id
_entity.type
_entity.pdbx_description
1 polymer ?
#
loop_
_entity_poly.entity_id
_entity_poly.type
_entity_poly.pdbx_seq_one_letter_code
_entity_poly.pdbx_strand_id
1 'polypeptide(L)'
;MKSIVSREVFAILPDYIRGVVVCKNIDNHGESERLTGLLRKVEQDATQNAALQEIKTHPKIASWRQAYTKFGVNPNKYYSSIESLCRRARRGDQLPYINTAVALFNYFSLKHIVPSGADDLAAVRGDLRLTIARGSEPFTPFNAEEIEHPSPGEVIYVDDVIVMCRCLNWRQGNQTKLTPETKNIAINVDCLPPVTKDEADTITSELAQLVKEFCGGEVKYGLLTPDRNEFEI
;
A
#
# COMPACT_ATOMS: atom_id res chain seq x y z
N MET A 1 19.02 -2.65 6.23
CA MET A 1 17.77 -2.99 5.54
C MET A 1 17.36 -1.81 4.69
N LYS A 2 17.00 -2.06 3.44
CA LYS A 2 16.59 -1.02 2.50
C LYS A 2 15.21 -1.31 1.94
N SER A 3 14.53 -0.26 1.50
CA SER A 3 13.38 -0.32 0.61
C SER A 3 13.86 0.02 -0.79
N ILE A 4 13.60 -0.86 -1.76
CA ILE A 4 14.16 -0.77 -3.10
C ILE A 4 13.05 -0.94 -4.13
N VAL A 5 13.05 -0.11 -5.18
CA VAL A 5 12.27 -0.35 -6.39
C VAL A 5 13.25 -0.73 -7.49
N SER A 6 13.09 -1.91 -8.08
CA SER A 6 14.00 -2.37 -9.13
C SER A 6 13.88 -1.52 -10.40
N ARG A 7 14.96 -1.43 -11.17
CA ARG A 7 14.98 -0.66 -12.43
C ARG A 7 14.02 -1.23 -13.47
N GLU A 8 13.77 -2.53 -13.43
CA GLU A 8 12.82 -3.22 -14.30
C GLU A 8 11.38 -2.75 -14.07
N VAL A 9 11.01 -2.45 -12.82
CA VAL A 9 9.69 -1.87 -12.49
C VAL A 9 9.57 -0.48 -13.08
N PHE A 10 10.59 0.37 -12.95
CA PHE A 10 10.59 1.71 -13.57
C PHE A 10 10.61 1.64 -15.10
N ALA A 11 11.20 0.61 -15.71
CA ALA A 11 11.13 0.41 -17.16
C ALA A 11 9.68 0.17 -17.65
N ILE A 12 8.85 -0.50 -16.85
CA ILE A 12 7.43 -0.73 -17.15
C ILE A 12 6.56 0.47 -16.75
N LEU A 13 6.89 1.09 -15.62
CA LEU A 13 6.15 2.18 -14.99
C LEU A 13 7.08 3.39 -14.76
N PRO A 14 7.47 4.14 -15.81
CA PRO A 14 8.49 5.19 -15.70
C PRO A 14 8.08 6.37 -14.80
N ASP A 15 6.77 6.60 -14.67
CA ASP A 15 6.22 7.68 -13.84
C ASP A 15 5.81 7.20 -12.43
N TYR A 16 6.17 5.97 -12.06
CA TYR A 16 5.87 5.45 -10.74
C TYR A 16 6.70 6.13 -9.66
N ILE A 17 6.04 6.54 -8.59
CA ILE A 17 6.66 7.10 -7.40
C ILE A 17 6.18 6.29 -6.20
N ARG A 18 7.10 5.90 -5.35
CA ARG A 18 6.79 5.23 -4.09
C ARG A 18 7.17 6.12 -2.91
N GLY A 19 6.17 6.59 -2.17
CA GLY A 19 6.38 7.11 -0.84
C GLY A 19 6.75 5.97 0.12
N VAL A 20 7.76 6.17 0.93
CA VAL A 20 8.15 5.23 1.99
C VAL A 20 8.10 5.97 3.32
N VAL A 21 7.38 5.40 4.30
CA VAL A 21 7.40 5.88 5.69
C VAL A 21 7.88 4.73 6.57
N VAL A 22 8.94 4.95 7.32
CA VAL A 22 9.50 3.98 8.27
C VAL A 22 9.21 4.45 9.69
N CYS A 23 8.58 3.59 10.46
CA CYS A 23 8.22 3.90 11.83
C CYS A 23 8.80 2.84 12.78
N LYS A 24 9.42 3.28 13.87
CA LYS A 24 10.01 2.42 14.91
C LYS A 24 9.41 2.73 16.25
N ASN A 25 9.23 1.69 17.07
CA ASN A 25 8.67 1.78 18.41
C ASN A 25 7.27 2.42 18.44
N ILE A 26 6.41 2.08 17.48
CA ILE A 26 5.02 2.53 17.48
C ILE A 26 4.19 1.75 18.50
N ASP A 27 3.11 2.38 18.96
CA ASP A 27 2.01 1.71 19.66
C ASP A 27 0.87 1.47 18.66
N ASN A 28 0.58 0.20 18.39
CA ASN A 28 -0.45 -0.22 17.46
C ASN A 28 -1.68 -0.82 18.17
N HIS A 29 -1.73 -0.68 19.50
CA HIS A 29 -2.83 -1.18 20.31
C HIS A 29 -3.99 -0.18 20.43
N GLY A 30 -5.12 -0.72 20.85
CA GLY A 30 -6.31 0.07 21.17
C GLY A 30 -7.07 0.57 19.95
N GLU A 31 -8.13 1.28 20.23
CA GLU A 31 -8.99 1.94 19.25
C GLU A 31 -9.07 3.43 19.57
N SER A 32 -8.81 4.27 18.59
CA SER A 32 -8.94 5.72 18.69
C SER A 32 -10.31 6.15 18.18
N GLU A 33 -11.18 6.67 19.06
CA GLU A 33 -12.47 7.22 18.67
C GLU A 33 -12.32 8.31 17.58
N ARG A 34 -11.28 9.15 17.69
CA ARG A 34 -11.01 10.18 16.71
C ARG A 34 -10.65 9.58 15.35
N LEU A 35 -9.80 8.56 15.29
CA LEU A 35 -9.44 7.90 14.02
C LEU A 35 -10.63 7.14 13.45
N THR A 36 -11.42 6.48 14.29
CA THR A 36 -12.68 5.83 13.89
C THR A 36 -13.63 6.86 13.28
N GLY A 37 -13.78 8.03 13.88
CA GLY A 37 -14.57 9.12 13.33
C GLY A 37 -14.07 9.60 11.97
N LEU A 38 -12.76 9.77 11.81
CA LEU A 38 -12.15 10.14 10.52
C LEU A 38 -12.39 9.07 9.45
N LEU A 39 -12.25 7.78 9.81
CA LEU A 39 -12.50 6.66 8.90
C LEU A 39 -13.96 6.62 8.45
N ARG A 40 -14.92 6.74 9.37
CA ARG A 40 -16.36 6.78 9.04
C ARG A 40 -16.70 7.97 8.15
N LYS A 41 -16.09 9.14 8.42
CA LYS A 41 -16.31 10.32 7.59
C LYS A 41 -15.79 10.12 6.15
N VAL A 42 -14.58 9.62 5.97
CA VAL A 42 -14.03 9.44 4.61
C VAL A 42 -14.77 8.36 3.82
N GLU A 43 -15.31 7.33 4.47
CA GLU A 43 -16.20 6.35 3.84
C GLU A 43 -17.50 7.00 3.35
N GLN A 44 -18.11 7.86 4.16
CA GLN A 44 -19.28 8.62 3.77
C GLN A 44 -18.98 9.57 2.62
N ASP A 45 -17.86 10.31 2.69
CA ASP A 45 -17.40 11.22 1.63
C ASP A 45 -17.18 10.43 0.31
N ALA A 46 -16.57 9.24 0.36
CA ALA A 46 -16.40 8.38 -0.80
C ALA A 46 -17.73 7.88 -1.39
N THR A 47 -18.72 7.60 -0.54
CA THR A 47 -20.07 7.21 -0.98
C THR A 47 -20.77 8.33 -1.75
N GLN A 48 -20.57 9.58 -1.34
CA GLN A 48 -21.20 10.76 -1.92
C GLN A 48 -20.39 11.36 -3.08
N ASN A 49 -19.13 10.93 -3.28
CA ASN A 49 -18.25 11.49 -4.29
C ASN A 49 -18.72 11.14 -5.70
N ALA A 50 -19.17 12.13 -6.44
CA ALA A 50 -19.63 11.99 -7.83
C ALA A 50 -18.53 11.40 -8.76
N ALA A 51 -17.26 11.73 -8.54
CA ALA A 51 -16.16 11.20 -9.33
C ALA A 51 -15.93 9.68 -9.12
N LEU A 52 -16.44 9.11 -8.03
CA LEU A 52 -16.41 7.68 -7.74
C LEU A 52 -17.68 6.94 -8.18
N GLN A 53 -18.63 7.60 -8.86
CA GLN A 53 -19.82 6.93 -9.45
C GLN A 53 -19.38 5.81 -10.40
N GLU A 54 -18.48 6.15 -11.32
CA GLU A 54 -17.85 5.22 -12.25
C GLU A 54 -16.40 4.97 -11.82
N ILE A 55 -16.20 4.16 -10.76
CA ILE A 55 -14.89 3.96 -10.10
C ILE A 55 -13.76 3.70 -11.11
N LYS A 56 -14.02 2.91 -12.16
CA LYS A 56 -13.01 2.54 -13.16
C LYS A 56 -12.48 3.73 -13.97
N THR A 57 -13.26 4.80 -14.10
CA THR A 57 -12.92 5.99 -14.89
C THR A 57 -12.29 7.10 -14.04
N HIS A 58 -12.31 6.96 -12.70
CA HIS A 58 -11.61 7.91 -11.84
C HIS A 58 -10.11 7.95 -12.21
N PRO A 59 -9.50 9.12 -12.50
CA PRO A 59 -8.16 9.21 -13.09
C PRO A 59 -7.09 8.42 -12.32
N LYS A 60 -7.06 8.54 -10.98
CA LYS A 60 -6.10 7.79 -10.14
C LYS A 60 -6.32 6.27 -10.20
N ILE A 61 -7.56 5.80 -10.34
CA ILE A 61 -7.87 4.36 -10.45
C ILE A 61 -7.62 3.84 -11.87
N ALA A 62 -7.97 4.61 -12.88
CA ALA A 62 -7.71 4.27 -14.28
C ALA A 62 -6.22 4.05 -14.55
N SER A 63 -5.35 4.87 -13.95
CA SER A 63 -3.89 4.69 -14.02
C SER A 63 -3.43 3.34 -13.46
N TRP A 64 -3.96 2.90 -12.32
CA TRP A 64 -3.66 1.58 -11.77
C TRP A 64 -4.14 0.45 -12.67
N ARG A 65 -5.31 0.58 -13.26
CA ARG A 65 -5.84 -0.41 -14.22
C ARG A 65 -4.97 -0.51 -15.46
N GLN A 66 -4.47 0.62 -15.98
CA GLN A 66 -3.51 0.66 -17.09
C GLN A 66 -2.17 0.03 -16.69
N ALA A 67 -1.65 0.35 -15.50
CA ALA A 67 -0.42 -0.24 -14.98
C ALA A 67 -0.52 -1.78 -14.91
N TYR A 68 -1.62 -2.31 -14.37
CA TYR A 68 -1.86 -3.75 -14.30
C TYR A 68 -1.83 -4.40 -15.68
N THR A 69 -2.45 -3.78 -16.66
CA THR A 69 -2.41 -4.26 -18.06
C THR A 69 -0.98 -4.27 -18.61
N LYS A 70 -0.14 -3.27 -18.29
CA LYS A 70 1.25 -3.19 -18.75
C LYS A 70 2.11 -4.34 -18.26
N PHE A 71 1.89 -4.85 -17.05
CA PHE A 71 2.61 -6.03 -16.55
C PHE A 71 1.79 -7.33 -16.64
N GLY A 72 0.81 -7.40 -17.57
CA GLY A 72 0.11 -8.62 -17.94
C GLY A 72 -1.00 -9.07 -17.00
N VAL A 73 -1.40 -8.25 -16.03
CA VAL A 73 -2.46 -8.58 -15.09
C VAL A 73 -3.80 -8.02 -15.54
N ASN A 74 -4.84 -8.86 -15.51
CA ASN A 74 -6.20 -8.44 -15.88
C ASN A 74 -6.84 -7.60 -14.77
N PRO A 75 -7.03 -6.27 -14.96
CA PRO A 75 -7.58 -5.38 -13.94
C PRO A 75 -9.08 -5.59 -13.67
N ASN A 76 -9.77 -6.47 -14.39
CA ASN A 76 -11.14 -6.86 -14.06
C ASN A 76 -11.18 -8.06 -13.10
N LYS A 77 -10.08 -8.80 -12.97
CA LYS A 77 -9.94 -9.93 -12.04
C LYS A 77 -9.18 -9.51 -10.78
N TYR A 78 -8.17 -8.67 -10.93
CA TYR A 78 -7.29 -8.22 -9.87
C TYR A 78 -7.44 -6.70 -9.70
N TYR A 79 -7.99 -6.26 -8.61
CA TYR A 79 -8.18 -4.83 -8.31
C TYR A 79 -7.02 -4.32 -7.47
N SER A 80 -6.54 -3.11 -7.74
CA SER A 80 -5.66 -2.42 -6.79
C SER A 80 -6.36 -2.27 -5.43
N SER A 81 -5.58 -2.18 -4.35
CA SER A 81 -6.13 -2.01 -3.00
C SER A 81 -7.06 -0.81 -2.92
N ILE A 82 -6.69 0.31 -3.54
CA ILE A 82 -7.53 1.51 -3.54
C ILE A 82 -8.82 1.33 -4.34
N GLU A 83 -8.80 0.64 -5.48
CA GLU A 83 -10.04 0.31 -6.21
C GLU A 83 -10.96 -0.56 -5.34
N SER A 84 -10.39 -1.53 -4.62
CA SER A 84 -11.14 -2.40 -3.70
C SER A 84 -11.74 -1.62 -2.54
N LEU A 85 -10.99 -0.70 -1.93
CA LEU A 85 -11.49 0.16 -0.85
C LEU A 85 -12.61 1.09 -1.33
N CYS A 86 -12.43 1.76 -2.48
CA CYS A 86 -13.48 2.61 -3.06
C CYS A 86 -14.76 1.83 -3.37
N ARG A 87 -14.64 0.60 -3.89
CA ARG A 87 -15.81 -0.27 -4.16
C ARG A 87 -16.55 -0.63 -2.88
N ARG A 88 -15.83 -0.93 -1.79
CA ARG A 88 -16.44 -1.22 -0.49
C ARG A 88 -17.15 0.00 0.08
N ALA A 89 -16.45 1.14 0.16
CA ALA A 89 -17.04 2.40 0.64
C ALA A 89 -18.30 2.79 -0.17
N ARG A 90 -18.25 2.67 -1.48
CA ARG A 90 -19.41 2.96 -2.36
C ARG A 90 -20.63 2.07 -2.12
N ARG A 91 -20.45 0.83 -1.69
CA ARG A 91 -21.56 -0.05 -1.28
C ARG A 91 -22.12 0.26 0.11
N GLY A 92 -21.47 1.18 0.84
CA GLY A 92 -21.82 1.47 2.23
C GLY A 92 -21.21 0.48 3.23
N ASP A 93 -20.25 -0.36 2.79
CA ASP A 93 -19.57 -1.29 3.68
C ASP A 93 -18.61 -0.50 4.59
N GLN A 94 -18.75 -0.65 5.90
CA GLN A 94 -17.79 -0.12 6.84
C GLN A 94 -16.49 -0.94 6.82
N LEU A 95 -15.34 -0.25 6.77
CA LEU A 95 -14.05 -0.90 6.90
C LEU A 95 -13.80 -1.24 8.38
N PRO A 96 -13.36 -2.47 8.69
CA PRO A 96 -13.11 -2.84 10.08
C PRO A 96 -11.92 -2.06 10.65
N TYR A 97 -12.02 -1.70 11.92
CA TYR A 97 -10.88 -1.23 12.70
C TYR A 97 -10.12 -2.47 13.20
N ILE A 98 -9.05 -2.86 12.51
CA ILE A 98 -8.27 -4.06 12.83
C ILE A 98 -7.22 -3.73 13.91
N ASN A 99 -6.49 -2.66 13.70
CA ASN A 99 -5.56 -2.01 14.62
C ASN A 99 -5.35 -0.56 14.15
N THR A 100 -4.68 0.26 14.96
CA THR A 100 -4.54 1.69 14.69
C THR A 100 -3.87 1.98 13.34
N ALA A 101 -2.78 1.29 13.00
CA ALA A 101 -2.06 1.51 11.75
C ALA A 101 -2.92 1.13 10.54
N VAL A 102 -3.63 -0.02 10.58
CA VAL A 102 -4.50 -0.44 9.46
C VAL A 102 -5.68 0.51 9.28
N ALA A 103 -6.31 0.95 10.36
CA ALA A 103 -7.38 1.94 10.29
C ALA A 103 -6.89 3.26 9.67
N LEU A 104 -5.67 3.69 10.04
CA LEU A 104 -5.03 4.87 9.48
C LEU A 104 -4.76 4.74 7.98
N PHE A 105 -4.26 3.59 7.51
CA PHE A 105 -4.00 3.37 6.08
C PHE A 105 -5.31 3.34 5.27
N ASN A 106 -6.35 2.75 5.80
CA ASN A 106 -7.67 2.74 5.16
C ASN A 106 -8.23 4.16 5.02
N TYR A 107 -8.17 4.95 6.11
CA TYR A 107 -8.55 6.36 6.08
C TYR A 107 -7.73 7.15 5.06
N PHE A 108 -6.40 7.04 5.13
CA PHE A 108 -5.47 7.74 4.26
C PHE A 108 -5.66 7.39 2.79
N SER A 109 -5.77 6.09 2.49
CA SER A 109 -5.97 5.61 1.12
C SER A 109 -7.26 6.15 0.51
N LEU A 110 -8.37 6.13 1.26
CA LEU A 110 -9.63 6.68 0.77
C LEU A 110 -9.60 8.19 0.62
N LYS A 111 -8.94 8.92 1.56
CA LYS A 111 -8.81 10.37 1.52
C LYS A 111 -8.09 10.86 0.26
N HIS A 112 -7.00 10.21 -0.10
CA HIS A 112 -6.14 10.63 -1.22
C HIS A 112 -6.38 9.83 -2.50
N ILE A 113 -7.16 8.76 -2.44
CA ILE A 113 -7.39 7.80 -3.54
C ILE A 113 -6.04 7.28 -4.07
N VAL A 114 -5.23 6.75 -3.15
CA VAL A 114 -3.93 6.11 -3.44
C VAL A 114 -3.79 4.80 -2.68
N PRO A 115 -3.15 3.78 -3.26
CA PRO A 115 -2.79 2.58 -2.53
C PRO A 115 -1.81 2.89 -1.40
N SER A 116 -2.09 2.41 -0.20
CA SER A 116 -1.16 2.40 0.91
C SER A 116 -1.28 1.10 1.67
N GLY A 117 -0.17 0.60 2.15
CA GLY A 117 -0.07 -0.61 2.95
C GLY A 117 1.24 -0.64 3.71
N ALA A 118 1.40 -1.61 4.60
CA ALA A 118 2.62 -1.73 5.40
C ALA A 118 2.97 -3.18 5.69
N ASP A 119 4.25 -3.38 5.98
CA ASP A 119 4.82 -4.65 6.40
C ASP A 119 5.45 -4.51 7.79
N ASP A 120 5.27 -5.54 8.63
CA ASP A 120 5.94 -5.67 9.94
C ASP A 120 7.42 -5.98 9.70
N LEU A 121 8.29 -5.04 10.05
CA LEU A 121 9.74 -5.19 9.85
C LEU A 121 10.36 -6.31 10.67
N ALA A 122 9.73 -6.76 11.74
CA ALA A 122 10.20 -7.90 12.53
C ALA A 122 10.06 -9.23 11.75
N ALA A 123 9.14 -9.30 10.81
CA ALA A 123 8.90 -10.47 9.97
C ALA A 123 9.70 -10.45 8.65
N VAL A 124 10.23 -9.30 8.24
CA VAL A 124 10.99 -9.13 6.99
C VAL A 124 12.41 -9.71 7.12
N ARG A 125 12.87 -10.38 6.08
CA ARG A 125 14.23 -10.94 5.97
C ARG A 125 15.00 -10.25 4.84
N GLY A 126 16.07 -9.51 5.20
CA GLY A 126 16.87 -8.73 4.24
C GLY A 126 16.21 -7.42 3.82
N ASP A 127 16.17 -7.11 2.54
CA ASP A 127 15.64 -5.86 1.99
C ASP A 127 14.22 -6.01 1.46
N LEU A 128 13.42 -4.93 1.56
CA LEU A 128 12.10 -4.87 0.93
C LEU A 128 12.25 -4.43 -0.53
N ARG A 129 11.89 -5.27 -1.47
CA ARG A 129 12.03 -4.98 -2.90
C ARG A 129 10.69 -5.02 -3.62
N LEU A 130 10.42 -4.00 -4.41
CA LEU A 130 9.43 -4.06 -5.48
C LEU A 130 10.16 -4.49 -6.76
N THR A 131 9.77 -5.64 -7.32
CA THR A 131 10.49 -6.26 -8.45
C THR A 131 9.56 -7.05 -9.36
N ILE A 132 10.13 -7.69 -10.37
CA ILE A 132 9.40 -8.57 -11.31
C ILE A 132 9.56 -10.02 -10.85
N ALA A 133 8.45 -10.73 -10.75
CA ALA A 133 8.41 -12.14 -10.36
C ALA A 133 9.04 -13.05 -11.41
N ARG A 134 9.79 -14.04 -10.95
CA ARG A 134 10.27 -15.17 -11.76
C ARG A 134 9.26 -16.31 -11.84
N GLY A 135 8.30 -16.35 -10.90
CA GLY A 135 7.25 -17.37 -10.81
C GLY A 135 7.55 -18.50 -9.83
N SER A 136 8.68 -18.44 -9.12
CA SER A 136 9.09 -19.46 -8.14
C SER A 136 9.07 -18.95 -6.70
N GLU A 137 8.85 -17.65 -6.50
CA GLU A 137 8.84 -17.03 -5.18
C GLU A 137 7.62 -17.50 -4.38
N PRO A 138 7.80 -17.98 -3.13
CA PRO A 138 6.68 -18.45 -2.33
C PRO A 138 5.84 -17.28 -1.82
N PHE A 139 4.53 -17.43 -1.89
CA PHE A 139 3.54 -16.50 -1.38
C PHE A 139 2.47 -17.24 -0.58
N THR A 140 2.27 -16.86 0.65
CA THR A 140 1.12 -17.32 1.45
C THR A 140 0.12 -16.19 1.55
N PRO A 141 -1.07 -16.30 0.95
CA PRO A 141 -2.07 -15.24 1.00
C PRO A 141 -2.52 -14.91 2.42
N PHE A 142 -2.99 -13.67 2.63
CA PHE A 142 -3.56 -13.27 3.90
C PHE A 142 -4.69 -14.22 4.33
N ASN A 143 -4.63 -14.70 5.58
CA ASN A 143 -5.55 -15.69 6.16
C ASN A 143 -5.63 -17.04 5.41
N ALA A 144 -4.57 -17.45 4.70
CA ALA A 144 -4.42 -18.77 4.12
C ALA A 144 -3.17 -19.48 4.66
N GLU A 145 -3.10 -20.79 4.48
CA GLU A 145 -1.96 -21.61 4.86
C GLU A 145 -1.22 -22.16 3.64
N GLU A 146 -1.92 -22.30 2.52
CA GLU A 146 -1.37 -22.83 1.28
C GLU A 146 -0.42 -21.84 0.62
N ILE A 147 0.70 -22.37 0.12
CA ILE A 147 1.67 -21.58 -0.65
C ILE A 147 1.21 -21.51 -2.09
N GLU A 148 1.10 -20.28 -2.58
CA GLU A 148 0.91 -19.94 -3.99
C GLU A 148 2.22 -19.39 -4.57
N HIS A 149 2.26 -19.20 -5.89
CA HIS A 149 3.35 -18.52 -6.58
C HIS A 149 2.79 -17.40 -7.48
N PRO A 150 3.48 -16.25 -7.58
CA PRO A 150 3.12 -15.25 -8.57
C PRO A 150 3.34 -15.78 -9.98
N SER A 151 2.66 -15.21 -10.97
CA SER A 151 2.97 -15.49 -12.36
C SER A 151 4.30 -14.83 -12.76
N PRO A 152 5.13 -15.46 -13.63
CA PRO A 152 6.30 -14.80 -14.19
C PRO A 152 5.92 -13.45 -14.85
N GLY A 153 6.69 -12.40 -14.56
CA GLY A 153 6.41 -11.05 -15.07
C GLY A 153 5.47 -10.21 -14.18
N GLU A 154 4.86 -10.79 -13.17
CA GLU A 154 4.04 -10.05 -12.19
C GLU A 154 4.91 -9.08 -11.38
N VAL A 155 4.42 -7.87 -11.12
CA VAL A 155 5.10 -6.94 -10.20
C VAL A 155 4.75 -7.32 -8.77
N ILE A 156 5.75 -7.57 -7.94
CA ILE A 156 5.59 -8.09 -6.58
C ILE A 156 6.45 -7.34 -5.56
N TYR A 157 5.96 -7.25 -4.32
CA TYR A 157 6.80 -6.92 -3.16
C TYR A 157 7.38 -8.20 -2.58
N VAL A 158 8.71 -8.23 -2.40
CA VAL A 158 9.42 -9.39 -1.83
C VAL A 158 10.46 -8.95 -0.81
N ASP A 159 10.79 -9.84 0.10
CA ASP A 159 12.03 -9.84 0.86
C ASP A 159 13.02 -10.88 0.28
N ASP A 160 13.98 -11.36 1.06
CA ASP A 160 14.93 -12.37 0.59
C ASP A 160 14.32 -13.79 0.53
N VAL A 161 13.14 -14.00 1.09
CA VAL A 161 12.55 -15.34 1.29
C VAL A 161 11.16 -15.48 0.67
N ILE A 162 10.31 -14.47 0.80
CA ILE A 162 8.87 -14.57 0.47
C ILE A 162 8.37 -13.38 -0.35
N VAL A 163 7.24 -13.59 -1.01
CA VAL A 163 6.42 -12.50 -1.55
C VAL A 163 5.55 -11.92 -0.44
N MET A 164 5.64 -10.61 -0.23
CA MET A 164 4.87 -9.88 0.76
C MET A 164 3.55 -9.33 0.18
N CYS A 165 3.56 -8.94 -1.09
CA CYS A 165 2.35 -8.51 -1.79
C CYS A 165 2.41 -8.87 -3.27
N ARG A 166 1.30 -9.39 -3.82
CA ARG A 166 1.15 -9.75 -5.24
C ARG A 166 0.51 -8.65 -6.06
N CYS A 167 0.78 -8.66 -7.35
CA CYS A 167 0.28 -7.70 -8.35
C CYS A 167 0.42 -6.26 -7.83
N LEU A 168 1.63 -5.91 -7.41
CA LEU A 168 2.02 -4.62 -6.86
C LEU A 168 1.27 -4.32 -5.55
N ASN A 169 0.00 -4.00 -5.59
CA ASN A 169 -0.82 -3.63 -4.44
C ASN A 169 -2.21 -4.30 -4.44
N TRP A 170 -2.30 -5.53 -4.95
CA TRP A 170 -3.56 -6.28 -4.97
C TRP A 170 -3.80 -7.07 -3.68
N ARG A 171 -2.86 -7.96 -3.29
CA ARG A 171 -3.09 -8.93 -2.21
C ARG A 171 -1.88 -9.08 -1.30
N GLN A 172 -2.09 -8.72 -0.04
CA GLN A 172 -1.09 -8.84 1.03
C GLN A 172 -0.83 -10.31 1.39
N GLY A 173 0.43 -10.61 1.73
CA GLY A 173 0.85 -11.87 2.33
C GLY A 173 0.51 -11.97 3.81
N ASN A 174 0.53 -13.19 4.32
CA ASN A 174 0.17 -13.48 5.71
C ASN A 174 1.31 -13.18 6.70
N GLN A 175 2.56 -13.35 6.28
CA GLN A 175 3.72 -13.36 7.19
C GLN A 175 4.09 -11.96 7.71
N THR A 176 3.96 -10.93 6.87
CA THR A 176 4.34 -9.55 7.21
C THR A 176 3.14 -8.67 7.59
N LYS A 177 1.98 -9.29 7.84
CA LYS A 177 0.78 -8.56 8.27
C LYS A 177 0.98 -7.86 9.60
N LEU A 178 0.38 -6.68 9.75
CA LEU A 178 0.40 -5.96 11.00
C LEU A 178 -0.54 -6.59 12.02
N THR A 179 -0.04 -6.71 13.25
CA THR A 179 -0.82 -7.12 14.43
C THR A 179 -0.79 -6.00 15.48
N PRO A 180 -1.61 -6.07 16.53
CA PRO A 180 -1.52 -5.11 17.63
C PRO A 180 -0.10 -5.03 18.25
N GLU A 181 0.66 -6.12 18.25
CA GLU A 181 2.01 -6.23 18.81
C GLU A 181 3.10 -5.66 17.90
N THR A 182 2.79 -5.34 16.64
CA THR A 182 3.74 -4.78 15.69
C THR A 182 4.26 -3.41 16.15
N LYS A 183 5.59 -3.28 16.25
CA LYS A 183 6.28 -2.07 16.73
C LYS A 183 7.08 -1.33 15.67
N ASN A 184 7.50 -2.03 14.62
CA ASN A 184 8.32 -1.45 13.57
C ASN A 184 7.71 -1.77 12.22
N ILE A 185 7.42 -0.74 11.43
CA ILE A 185 6.73 -0.90 10.15
C ILE A 185 7.42 -0.11 9.04
N ALA A 186 7.34 -0.65 7.83
CA ALA A 186 7.59 0.10 6.60
C ALA A 186 6.29 0.24 5.83
N ILE A 187 5.90 1.48 5.57
CA ILE A 187 4.67 1.83 4.87
C ILE A 187 5.02 2.23 3.45
N ASN A 188 4.22 1.77 2.50
CA ASN A 188 4.28 2.14 1.10
C ASN A 188 3.10 3.05 0.75
N VAL A 189 3.37 4.11 0.01
CA VAL A 189 2.37 4.94 -0.67
C VAL A 189 2.68 4.87 -2.17
N ASP A 190 1.88 4.12 -2.89
CA ASP A 190 2.10 3.91 -4.33
C ASP A 190 1.42 5.01 -5.14
N CYS A 191 2.18 5.71 -5.96
CA CYS A 191 1.69 6.83 -6.76
C CYS A 191 1.96 6.61 -8.25
N LEU A 192 0.94 6.91 -9.06
CA LEU A 192 1.01 7.01 -10.51
C LEU A 192 0.32 8.31 -10.95
N PRO A 193 0.59 8.83 -12.15
CA PRO A 193 -0.17 9.96 -12.66
C PRO A 193 -1.70 9.73 -12.55
N PRO A 194 -2.48 10.74 -12.21
CA PRO A 194 -2.14 12.17 -12.22
C PRO A 194 -1.43 12.70 -10.94
N VAL A 195 -1.08 11.82 -9.98
CA VAL A 195 -0.33 12.25 -8.80
C VAL A 195 1.06 12.70 -9.24
N THR A 196 1.38 13.98 -8.98
CA THR A 196 2.69 14.56 -9.27
C THR A 196 3.70 14.21 -8.17
N LYS A 197 4.99 14.47 -8.42
CA LYS A 197 6.04 14.23 -7.40
C LYS A 197 5.83 15.09 -6.16
N ASP A 198 5.44 16.36 -6.33
CA ASP A 198 5.18 17.27 -5.21
C ASP A 198 3.94 16.83 -4.40
N GLU A 199 2.90 16.37 -5.09
CA GLU A 199 1.74 15.77 -4.42
C GLU A 199 2.14 14.48 -3.69
N ALA A 200 2.93 13.62 -4.29
CA ALA A 200 3.42 12.38 -3.65
C ALA A 200 4.25 12.67 -2.39
N ASP A 201 5.10 13.70 -2.40
CA ASP A 201 5.86 14.14 -1.22
C ASP A 201 4.93 14.66 -0.13
N THR A 202 3.99 15.53 -0.51
CA THR A 202 3.01 16.11 0.41
C THR A 202 2.18 15.03 1.12
N ILE A 203 1.60 14.10 0.37
CA ILE A 203 0.77 13.05 0.95
C ILE A 203 1.59 12.03 1.76
N THR A 204 2.84 11.74 1.36
CA THR A 204 3.72 10.84 2.12
C THR A 204 4.13 11.49 3.46
N SER A 205 4.44 12.78 3.44
CA SER A 205 4.72 13.58 4.65
C SER A 205 3.50 13.62 5.59
N GLU A 206 2.30 13.82 5.04
CA GLU A 206 1.06 13.78 5.83
C GLU A 206 0.88 12.42 6.50
N LEU A 207 1.10 11.31 5.77
CA LEU A 207 1.01 9.97 6.37
C LEU A 207 2.01 9.79 7.51
N ALA A 208 3.25 10.26 7.33
CA ALA A 208 4.28 10.22 8.38
C ALA A 208 3.84 10.98 9.65
N GLN A 209 3.22 12.16 9.49
CA GLN A 209 2.67 12.94 10.59
C GLN A 209 1.50 12.24 11.28
N LEU A 210 0.58 11.66 10.52
CA LEU A 210 -0.56 10.93 11.05
C LEU A 210 -0.13 9.69 11.84
N VAL A 211 0.85 8.92 11.33
CA VAL A 211 1.39 7.77 12.09
C VAL A 211 2.04 8.25 13.39
N LYS A 212 2.83 9.32 13.33
CA LYS A 212 3.43 9.92 14.53
C LYS A 212 2.40 10.35 15.56
N GLU A 213 1.29 10.92 15.10
CA GLU A 213 0.20 11.41 15.96
C GLU A 213 -0.58 10.28 16.62
N PHE A 214 -0.96 9.24 15.84
CA PHE A 214 -1.85 8.18 16.32
C PHE A 214 -1.12 6.96 16.91
N CYS A 215 0.11 6.70 16.47
CA CYS A 215 0.88 5.53 16.90
C CYS A 215 2.18 5.90 17.65
N GLY A 216 2.60 7.17 17.64
CA GLY A 216 3.85 7.60 18.30
C GLY A 216 5.10 7.10 17.55
N GLY A 217 6.13 6.74 18.34
CA GLY A 217 7.38 6.19 17.82
C GLY A 217 8.28 7.20 17.09
N GLU A 218 9.29 6.69 16.41
CA GLU A 218 10.21 7.44 15.56
C GLU A 218 9.79 7.27 14.11
N VAL A 219 9.66 8.36 13.36
CA VAL A 219 9.15 8.33 11.99
C VAL A 219 10.11 9.06 11.06
N LYS A 220 10.47 8.42 9.95
CA LYS A 220 11.16 9.04 8.82
C LYS A 220 10.47 8.67 7.51
N TYR A 221 10.59 9.52 6.50
CA TYR A 221 9.98 9.25 5.21
C TYR A 221 10.85 9.75 4.05
N GLY A 222 10.52 9.31 2.85
CA GLY A 222 11.14 9.77 1.61
C GLY A 222 10.44 9.19 0.39
N LEU A 223 10.88 9.61 -0.78
CA LEU A 223 10.37 9.13 -2.05
C LEU A 223 11.40 8.27 -2.77
N LEU A 224 10.92 7.21 -3.43
CA LEU A 224 11.63 6.44 -4.43
C LEU A 224 11.13 6.80 -5.83
N THR A 225 12.06 7.08 -6.70
CA THR A 225 11.85 7.49 -8.10
C THR A 225 12.89 6.80 -8.98
N PRO A 226 12.81 6.88 -10.32
CA PRO A 226 13.85 6.33 -11.18
C PRO A 226 15.27 6.82 -10.85
N ASP A 227 15.41 8.07 -10.38
CA ASP A 227 16.70 8.67 -10.03
C ASP A 227 17.19 8.30 -8.62
N ARG A 228 16.28 7.88 -7.76
CA ARG A 228 16.54 7.48 -6.37
C ARG A 228 15.71 6.25 -6.04
N ASN A 229 16.21 5.10 -6.37
CA ASN A 229 15.46 3.85 -6.30
C ASN A 229 15.61 3.05 -4.98
N GLU A 230 16.29 3.61 -3.98
CA GLU A 230 16.46 2.97 -2.66
C GLU A 230 16.33 3.98 -1.51
N PHE A 231 15.89 3.47 -0.34
CA PHE A 231 15.73 4.21 0.91
C PHE A 231 16.16 3.33 2.09
N GLU A 232 16.96 3.88 3.00
CA GLU A 232 17.40 3.18 4.22
C GLU A 232 16.25 3.07 5.23
N ILE A 233 16.02 1.87 5.80
CA ILE A 233 15.02 1.55 6.82
C ILE A 233 15.62 1.56 8.23
#